data_96df27f5ddbc6208ec690c6da52d66db
#
_entry.id   96df27f5ddbc6208ec690c6da52d66db
#
_cell.length_a   1.000
_cell.length_b   1.000
_cell.length_c   1.000
_cell.angle_alpha   90.00
_cell.angle_beta   90.00
_cell.angle_gamma   90.00
#
_symmetry.space_group_name_H-M   'P 1'
#
loop_
_entity.id
_entity.type
_entity.pdbx_description
1 polymer ?
#
loop_
_entity_poly.entity_id
_entity_poly.type
_entity_poly.pdbx_seq_one_letter_code
_entity_poly.pdbx_strand_id
1 'polypeptide(L)'
;MRRDLFSEEHEMFRTQVRRFVENELVPKIPEWNRNGMSDRESWRKMGAAGFLGANAPTEYGGAGADFIYDAIVIEELAWARAHGLMMGLHSDIILPYLLTYGSEEQKRQWAPGAVSGEKILAIAMTEPGTGSDLAAVQTTARRDGDSYVINGSKIFISNGQIADVVIVVVKTDPKATPAHRGVSLIVVERDAPGFVRGRKLDKLGLRGQDTSELFFEDCRVPAGNLLGREGSGFKMLMEKLQQERLVCAIGAITSARRCLEDTIAYTRQRKAFGKPIAGFQNTQFKLAEMMTEVEIGQTFVDHLTAAHVRGDEVVSEVSMAKWWTTELLKRVASQCLQLHGGYGFMMEFPVATDYADAAVQTIYAGTNEIMKVIIARRMGLEARE
;
A
#
# COMPACT_ATOMS: atom_id res chain seq x y z
N MET A 1 -5.31 -23.86 6.07
CA MET A 1 -5.74 -24.11 7.49
C MET A 1 -6.92 -23.24 7.86
N ARG A 2 -7.70 -23.56 8.93
CA ARG A 2 -8.67 -22.62 9.50
C ARG A 2 -7.91 -21.42 10.08
N ARG A 3 -8.39 -20.23 9.80
CA ARG A 3 -7.81 -18.97 10.31
C ARG A 3 -8.63 -18.51 11.51
N ASP A 4 -8.04 -18.61 12.71
CA ASP A 4 -8.74 -18.27 13.96
C ASP A 4 -8.81 -16.74 14.21
N LEU A 5 -8.24 -15.94 13.31
CA LEU A 5 -8.26 -14.48 13.37
C LEU A 5 -9.68 -13.91 13.19
N PHE A 6 -10.55 -14.59 12.42
CA PHE A 6 -11.84 -14.06 12.00
C PHE A 6 -13.01 -14.69 12.74
N SER A 7 -13.89 -13.86 13.30
CA SER A 7 -15.19 -14.24 13.85
C SER A 7 -16.22 -14.48 12.74
N GLU A 8 -17.41 -14.97 13.10
CA GLU A 8 -18.52 -15.10 12.16
C GLU A 8 -18.93 -13.75 11.55
N GLU A 9 -18.89 -12.67 12.33
CA GLU A 9 -19.18 -11.32 11.85
C GLU A 9 -18.15 -10.87 10.80
N HIS A 10 -16.87 -11.13 11.03
CA HIS A 10 -15.81 -10.86 10.07
C HIS A 10 -16.01 -11.64 8.76
N GLU A 11 -16.43 -12.89 8.81
CA GLU A 11 -16.71 -13.68 7.60
C GLU A 11 -17.98 -13.21 6.87
N MET A 12 -18.98 -12.71 7.58
CA MET A 12 -20.14 -12.04 6.96
C MET A 12 -19.71 -10.76 6.24
N PHE A 13 -18.88 -9.93 6.88
CA PHE A 13 -18.32 -8.73 6.27
C PHE A 13 -17.49 -9.07 5.03
N ARG A 14 -16.60 -10.07 5.12
CA ARG A 14 -15.80 -10.58 3.99
C ARG A 14 -16.70 -10.96 2.80
N THR A 15 -17.80 -11.63 3.06
CA THR A 15 -18.75 -12.04 2.01
C THR A 15 -19.34 -10.83 1.30
N GLN A 16 -19.67 -9.76 2.04
CA GLN A 16 -20.17 -8.52 1.46
C GLN A 16 -19.11 -7.79 0.64
N VAL A 17 -17.88 -7.66 1.17
CA VAL A 17 -16.76 -7.05 0.46
C VAL A 17 -16.47 -7.82 -0.84
N ARG A 18 -16.36 -9.15 -0.77
CA ARG A 18 -16.12 -10.00 -1.94
C ARG A 18 -17.17 -9.78 -3.03
N ARG A 19 -18.44 -9.86 -2.66
CA ARG A 19 -19.54 -9.63 -3.60
C ARG A 19 -19.48 -8.25 -4.25
N PHE A 20 -19.18 -7.22 -3.46
CA PHE A 20 -19.01 -5.88 -3.98
C PHE A 20 -17.84 -5.79 -4.96
N VAL A 21 -16.68 -6.31 -4.58
CA VAL A 21 -15.48 -6.31 -5.42
C VAL A 21 -15.73 -7.03 -6.74
N GLU A 22 -16.34 -8.22 -6.71
CA GLU A 22 -16.64 -9.01 -7.90
C GLU A 22 -17.62 -8.31 -8.84
N ASN A 23 -18.65 -7.65 -8.31
CA ASN A 23 -19.69 -7.02 -9.11
C ASN A 23 -19.34 -5.60 -9.59
N GLU A 24 -18.69 -4.80 -8.75
CA GLU A 24 -18.49 -3.38 -9.00
C GLU A 24 -17.07 -3.03 -9.49
N LEU A 25 -16.05 -3.77 -9.05
CA LEU A 25 -14.65 -3.42 -9.34
C LEU A 25 -14.01 -4.31 -10.41
N VAL A 26 -14.17 -5.63 -10.32
CA VAL A 26 -13.56 -6.57 -11.28
C VAL A 26 -13.88 -6.23 -12.73
N PRO A 27 -15.12 -5.87 -13.12
CA PRO A 27 -15.44 -5.48 -14.50
C PRO A 27 -14.68 -4.24 -14.98
N LYS A 28 -14.21 -3.38 -14.07
CA LYS A 28 -13.52 -2.11 -14.39
C LYS A 28 -12.01 -2.26 -14.49
N ILE A 29 -11.42 -3.33 -13.95
CA ILE A 29 -9.96 -3.56 -13.94
C ILE A 29 -9.33 -3.44 -15.34
N PRO A 30 -9.90 -4.03 -16.42
CA PRO A 30 -9.33 -3.90 -17.75
C PRO A 30 -9.28 -2.44 -18.25
N GLU A 31 -10.26 -1.63 -17.89
CA GLU A 31 -10.28 -0.21 -18.22
C GLU A 31 -9.22 0.56 -17.42
N TRP A 32 -9.13 0.32 -16.10
CA TRP A 32 -8.09 0.94 -15.27
C TRP A 32 -6.69 0.63 -15.80
N ASN A 33 -6.44 -0.62 -16.19
CA ASN A 33 -5.15 -1.04 -16.73
C ASN A 33 -4.83 -0.35 -18.07
N ARG A 34 -5.82 -0.08 -18.93
CA ARG A 34 -5.63 0.71 -20.16
C ARG A 34 -5.40 2.18 -19.88
N ASN A 35 -6.18 2.76 -18.97
CA ASN A 35 -6.11 4.17 -18.61
C ASN A 35 -4.92 4.49 -17.69
N GLY A 36 -4.35 3.46 -17.02
CA GLY A 36 -3.30 3.58 -16.02
C GLY A 36 -3.75 4.33 -14.76
N MET A 37 -5.04 4.27 -14.45
CA MET A 37 -5.65 4.94 -13.30
C MET A 37 -7.06 4.39 -13.05
N SER A 38 -7.46 4.25 -11.79
CA SER A 38 -8.83 3.95 -11.40
C SER A 38 -9.77 5.16 -11.57
N ASP A 39 -11.06 4.92 -11.65
CA ASP A 39 -12.07 5.96 -11.75
C ASP A 39 -12.58 6.41 -10.37
N ARG A 40 -12.98 7.70 -10.27
CA ARG A 40 -13.48 8.29 -9.02
C ARG A 40 -14.80 7.68 -8.54
N GLU A 41 -15.63 7.18 -9.45
CA GLU A 41 -16.90 6.57 -9.07
C GLU A 41 -16.68 5.32 -8.22
N SER A 42 -15.67 4.52 -8.54
CA SER A 42 -15.32 3.34 -7.75
C SER A 42 -14.87 3.70 -6.32
N TRP A 43 -14.16 4.82 -6.13
CA TRP A 43 -13.84 5.32 -4.81
C TRP A 43 -15.09 5.70 -4.01
N ARG A 44 -16.02 6.45 -4.62
CA ARG A 44 -17.29 6.82 -3.98
C ARG A 44 -18.14 5.62 -3.63
N LYS A 45 -18.22 4.62 -4.52
CA LYS A 45 -18.93 3.37 -4.26
C LYS A 45 -18.34 2.60 -3.08
N MET A 46 -17.00 2.53 -2.99
CA MET A 46 -16.30 1.93 -1.85
C MET A 46 -16.63 2.67 -0.55
N GLY A 47 -16.58 4.00 -0.55
CA GLY A 47 -16.96 4.82 0.60
C GLY A 47 -18.43 4.65 1.01
N ALA A 48 -19.35 4.69 0.04
CA ALA A 48 -20.78 4.48 0.29
C ALA A 48 -21.10 3.08 0.84
N ALA A 49 -20.28 2.08 0.51
CA ALA A 49 -20.39 0.73 1.06
C ALA A 49 -19.72 0.57 2.44
N GLY A 50 -19.05 1.62 2.97
CA GLY A 50 -18.35 1.58 4.25
C GLY A 50 -17.02 0.82 4.21
N PHE A 51 -16.40 0.69 3.04
CA PHE A 51 -15.16 -0.07 2.85
C PHE A 51 -13.89 0.82 2.80
N LEU A 52 -14.03 2.15 2.93
CA LEU A 52 -12.92 3.07 3.07
C LEU A 52 -12.82 3.57 4.51
N GLY A 53 -11.66 3.35 5.15
CA GLY A 53 -11.41 3.81 6.51
C GLY A 53 -12.43 3.27 7.51
N ALA A 54 -12.72 1.96 7.49
CA ALA A 54 -13.66 1.33 8.42
C ALA A 54 -13.26 1.56 9.90
N ASN A 55 -11.95 1.67 10.17
CA ASN A 55 -11.39 1.95 11.49
C ASN A 55 -11.45 3.46 11.89
N ALA A 56 -11.78 4.36 10.98
CA ALA A 56 -11.91 5.77 11.32
C ALA A 56 -13.06 5.99 12.32
N PRO A 57 -12.94 6.98 13.25
CA PRO A 57 -13.98 7.32 14.18
C PRO A 57 -15.31 7.67 13.49
N THR A 58 -16.43 7.34 14.14
CA THR A 58 -17.76 7.58 13.59
C THR A 58 -18.07 9.06 13.35
N GLU A 59 -17.47 9.95 14.14
CA GLU A 59 -17.57 11.41 13.98
C GLU A 59 -16.99 11.93 12.66
N TYR A 60 -16.12 11.13 12.00
CA TYR A 60 -15.55 11.42 10.66
C TYR A 60 -16.14 10.53 9.57
N GLY A 61 -17.18 9.75 9.88
CA GLY A 61 -17.90 8.93 8.91
C GLY A 61 -17.43 7.47 8.82
N GLY A 62 -16.45 7.06 9.61
CA GLY A 62 -16.01 5.66 9.71
C GLY A 62 -16.95 4.83 10.59
N ALA A 63 -16.68 3.55 10.72
CA ALA A 63 -17.42 2.64 11.59
C ALA A 63 -16.83 2.51 13.00
N GLY A 64 -15.63 3.04 13.24
CA GLY A 64 -14.88 2.82 14.49
C GLY A 64 -14.50 1.36 14.69
N ALA A 65 -14.42 0.58 13.61
CA ALA A 65 -14.08 -0.83 13.62
C ALA A 65 -12.59 -1.05 13.93
N ASP A 66 -12.20 -2.26 14.28
CA ASP A 66 -10.78 -2.59 14.42
C ASP A 66 -10.11 -2.86 13.07
N PHE A 67 -8.79 -2.97 13.06
CA PHE A 67 -8.00 -3.17 11.83
C PHE A 67 -8.29 -4.52 11.12
N ILE A 68 -8.98 -5.48 11.75
CA ILE A 68 -9.35 -6.74 11.07
C ILE A 68 -10.28 -6.47 9.90
N TYR A 69 -11.20 -5.51 10.02
CA TYR A 69 -12.09 -5.12 8.92
C TYR A 69 -11.33 -4.55 7.72
N ASP A 70 -10.34 -3.68 7.97
CA ASP A 70 -9.47 -3.15 6.92
C ASP A 70 -8.62 -4.26 6.29
N ALA A 71 -8.07 -5.18 7.11
CA ALA A 71 -7.33 -6.35 6.63
C ALA A 71 -8.17 -7.22 5.68
N ILE A 72 -9.46 -7.42 5.97
CA ILE A 72 -10.40 -8.14 5.08
C ILE A 72 -10.53 -7.42 3.74
N VAL A 73 -10.71 -6.10 3.74
CA VAL A 73 -10.83 -5.34 2.48
C VAL A 73 -9.53 -5.43 1.66
N ILE A 74 -8.37 -5.33 2.31
CA ILE A 74 -7.06 -5.50 1.65
C ILE A 74 -6.96 -6.89 1.01
N GLU A 75 -7.35 -7.94 1.73
CA GLU A 75 -7.33 -9.32 1.22
C GLU A 75 -8.25 -9.49 0.00
N GLU A 76 -9.49 -9.02 0.07
CA GLU A 76 -10.46 -9.19 -1.01
C GLU A 76 -10.06 -8.41 -2.29
N LEU A 77 -9.48 -7.21 -2.13
CA LEU A 77 -8.94 -6.45 -3.26
C LEU A 77 -7.71 -7.13 -3.88
N ALA A 78 -6.80 -7.66 -3.06
CA ALA A 78 -5.64 -8.40 -3.52
C ALA A 78 -6.04 -9.71 -4.22
N TRP A 79 -7.01 -10.44 -3.65
CA TRP A 79 -7.58 -11.65 -4.23
C TRP A 79 -8.17 -11.43 -5.62
N ALA A 80 -8.86 -10.32 -5.79
CA ALA A 80 -9.48 -9.92 -7.05
C ALA A 80 -8.52 -9.23 -8.03
N ARG A 81 -7.26 -8.99 -7.65
CA ARG A 81 -6.28 -8.18 -8.43
C ARG A 81 -6.75 -6.75 -8.69
N ALA A 82 -7.60 -6.19 -7.80
CA ALA A 82 -8.15 -4.85 -7.93
C ALA A 82 -7.18 -3.77 -7.41
N HIS A 83 -5.90 -3.89 -7.77
CA HIS A 83 -4.82 -3.02 -7.29
C HIS A 83 -4.93 -1.55 -7.76
N GLY A 84 -5.80 -1.27 -8.73
CA GLY A 84 -5.99 0.09 -9.26
C GLY A 84 -6.45 1.12 -8.25
N LEU A 85 -7.16 0.71 -7.21
CA LEU A 85 -7.65 1.62 -6.17
C LEU A 85 -6.57 1.97 -5.13
N MET A 86 -5.58 1.11 -4.88
CA MET A 86 -4.60 1.31 -3.80
C MET A 86 -5.28 1.74 -2.48
N MET A 87 -6.38 1.07 -2.15
CA MET A 87 -7.22 1.41 -0.99
C MET A 87 -6.41 1.37 0.31
N GLY A 88 -5.57 0.34 0.50
CA GLY A 88 -4.71 0.24 1.67
C GLY A 88 -3.77 1.43 1.85
N LEU A 89 -3.28 2.04 0.75
CA LEU A 89 -2.50 3.28 0.83
C LEU A 89 -3.36 4.43 1.36
N HIS A 90 -4.55 4.60 0.81
CA HIS A 90 -5.48 5.68 1.14
C HIS A 90 -6.01 5.55 2.58
N SER A 91 -6.63 4.41 2.90
CA SER A 91 -7.36 4.19 4.15
C SER A 91 -6.46 3.80 5.32
N ASP A 92 -5.46 2.92 5.06
CA ASP A 92 -4.73 2.25 6.13
C ASP A 92 -3.33 2.82 6.33
N ILE A 93 -2.83 3.61 5.36
CA ILE A 93 -1.56 4.31 5.46
C ILE A 93 -1.77 5.81 5.67
N ILE A 94 -2.45 6.52 4.76
CA ILE A 94 -2.49 7.98 4.77
C ILE A 94 -3.55 8.54 5.74
N LEU A 95 -4.76 8.01 5.72
CA LEU A 95 -5.82 8.49 6.62
C LEU A 95 -5.40 8.43 8.11
N PRO A 96 -4.69 7.40 8.60
CA PRO A 96 -4.14 7.36 9.95
C PRO A 96 -3.20 8.52 10.32
N TYR A 97 -2.48 9.14 9.36
CA TYR A 97 -1.70 10.35 9.64
C TYR A 97 -2.61 11.52 9.99
N LEU A 98 -3.66 11.74 9.21
CA LEU A 98 -4.65 12.80 9.47
C LEU A 98 -5.34 12.60 10.82
N LEU A 99 -5.79 11.36 11.09
CA LEU A 99 -6.51 11.04 12.33
C LEU A 99 -5.63 11.11 13.58
N THR A 100 -4.34 10.80 13.47
CA THR A 100 -3.43 10.79 14.62
C THR A 100 -2.80 12.16 14.90
N TYR A 101 -2.37 12.86 13.85
CA TYR A 101 -1.55 14.06 13.99
C TYR A 101 -2.28 15.35 13.58
N GLY A 102 -3.42 15.25 12.93
CA GLY A 102 -4.23 16.39 12.53
C GLY A 102 -4.88 17.09 13.72
N SER A 103 -5.02 18.41 13.62
CA SER A 103 -5.91 19.17 14.51
C SER A 103 -7.37 18.75 14.25
N GLU A 104 -8.27 19.06 15.18
CA GLU A 104 -9.71 18.79 14.99
C GLU A 104 -10.27 19.45 13.74
N GLU A 105 -9.79 20.65 13.42
CA GLU A 105 -10.15 21.37 12.20
C GLU A 105 -9.69 20.59 10.95
N GLN A 106 -8.44 20.14 10.92
CA GLN A 106 -7.87 19.35 9.83
C GLN A 106 -8.61 18.03 9.65
N LYS A 107 -8.90 17.31 10.73
CA LYS A 107 -9.65 16.06 10.70
C LYS A 107 -11.03 16.26 10.08
N ARG A 108 -11.78 17.28 10.54
CA ARG A 108 -13.12 17.61 10.02
C ARG A 108 -13.09 18.06 8.57
N GLN A 109 -12.03 18.71 8.13
CA GLN A 109 -11.87 19.19 6.76
C GLN A 109 -11.62 18.06 5.76
N TRP A 110 -10.83 17.05 6.14
CA TRP A 110 -10.34 16.05 5.16
C TRP A 110 -10.83 14.64 5.42
N ALA A 111 -10.98 14.19 6.66
CA ALA A 111 -11.30 12.80 6.96
C ALA A 111 -12.67 12.35 6.46
N PRO A 112 -13.78 13.11 6.60
CA PRO A 112 -15.09 12.69 6.08
C PRO A 112 -15.08 12.48 4.57
N GLY A 113 -14.40 13.36 3.82
CA GLY A 113 -14.26 13.22 2.37
C GLY A 113 -13.40 12.02 1.99
N ALA A 114 -12.40 11.68 2.80
CA ALA A 114 -11.58 10.49 2.58
C ALA A 114 -12.38 9.20 2.83
N VAL A 115 -13.13 9.13 3.92
CA VAL A 115 -13.97 7.97 4.25
C VAL A 115 -15.12 7.77 3.23
N SER A 116 -15.70 8.85 2.74
CA SER A 116 -16.75 8.76 1.70
C SER A 116 -16.22 8.49 0.29
N GLY A 117 -14.90 8.57 0.06
CA GLY A 117 -14.29 8.44 -1.26
C GLY A 117 -14.43 9.70 -2.16
N GLU A 118 -14.94 10.80 -1.62
CA GLU A 118 -15.00 12.09 -2.31
C GLU A 118 -13.62 12.76 -2.42
N LYS A 119 -12.77 12.59 -1.39
CA LYS A 119 -11.38 13.04 -1.37
C LYS A 119 -10.43 11.86 -1.37
N ILE A 120 -9.64 11.73 -2.40
CA ILE A 120 -8.62 10.69 -2.52
C ILE A 120 -7.31 11.23 -1.94
N LEU A 121 -6.64 10.39 -1.13
CA LEU A 121 -5.42 10.76 -0.42
C LEU A 121 -4.17 10.25 -1.14
N ALA A 122 -3.09 11.02 -1.06
CA ALA A 122 -1.73 10.62 -1.43
C ALA A 122 -0.72 11.09 -0.37
N ILE A 123 0.44 10.42 -0.33
CA ILE A 123 1.59 10.87 0.45
C ILE A 123 2.81 10.97 -0.47
N ALA A 124 3.49 12.11 -0.43
CA ALA A 124 4.61 12.43 -1.29
C ALA A 124 5.91 12.48 -0.48
N MET A 125 6.60 11.33 -0.43
CA MET A 125 7.88 11.17 0.30
C MET A 125 9.06 11.24 -0.65
N THR A 126 9.10 10.35 -1.64
CA THR A 126 10.22 10.07 -2.52
C THR A 126 10.51 11.22 -3.48
N GLU A 127 11.80 11.49 -3.69
CA GLU A 127 12.32 12.49 -4.64
C GLU A 127 13.26 11.81 -5.64
N PRO A 128 13.61 12.45 -6.78
CA PRO A 128 14.54 11.87 -7.74
C PRO A 128 15.89 11.43 -7.14
N GLY A 129 16.36 12.13 -6.09
CA GLY A 129 17.60 11.83 -5.39
C GLY A 129 17.42 11.10 -4.04
N THR A 130 16.20 10.83 -3.60
CA THR A 130 15.94 10.36 -2.23
C THR A 130 14.80 9.34 -2.19
N GLY A 131 15.09 8.14 -1.75
CA GLY A 131 14.12 7.07 -1.52
C GLY A 131 14.26 6.48 -0.12
N SER A 132 15.17 5.52 0.07
CA SER A 132 15.41 4.87 1.37
C SER A 132 15.93 5.82 2.44
N ASP A 133 16.73 6.82 2.05
CA ASP A 133 17.23 7.87 2.96
C ASP A 133 16.25 9.07 3.01
N LEU A 134 15.14 8.90 3.72
CA LEU A 134 14.12 9.95 3.86
C LEU A 134 14.61 11.19 4.61
N ALA A 135 15.69 11.11 5.37
CA ALA A 135 16.29 12.27 6.03
C ALA A 135 16.96 13.24 5.05
N ALA A 136 17.30 12.76 3.85
CA ALA A 136 17.96 13.53 2.81
C ALA A 136 17.02 14.25 1.82
N VAL A 137 15.70 14.31 2.09
CA VAL A 137 14.74 15.05 1.24
C VAL A 137 15.20 16.50 0.99
N GLN A 138 14.98 16.97 -0.24
CA GLN A 138 15.41 18.30 -0.70
C GLN A 138 14.24 19.27 -0.87
N THR A 139 13.01 18.78 -1.02
CA THR A 139 11.82 19.67 -1.06
C THR A 139 11.74 20.49 0.22
N THR A 140 11.71 21.80 0.09
CA THR A 140 11.69 22.74 1.21
C THR A 140 10.32 23.36 1.41
N ALA A 141 10.03 23.78 2.63
CA ALA A 141 8.89 24.64 2.92
C ALA A 141 9.35 25.78 3.85
N ARG A 142 9.21 27.00 3.38
CA ARG A 142 9.55 28.22 4.15
C ARG A 142 8.27 28.87 4.64
N ARG A 143 8.23 29.20 5.92
CA ARG A 143 7.13 29.99 6.47
C ARG A 143 7.18 31.43 5.95
N ASP A 144 6.02 31.94 5.52
CA ASP A 144 5.83 33.26 4.98
C ASP A 144 4.50 33.85 5.51
N GLY A 145 4.55 34.49 6.65
CA GLY A 145 3.36 34.94 7.39
C GLY A 145 2.46 33.81 7.80
N ASP A 146 1.22 33.82 7.33
CA ASP A 146 0.21 32.78 7.59
C ASP A 146 0.20 31.66 6.54
N SER A 147 1.29 31.51 5.79
CA SER A 147 1.43 30.47 4.75
C SER A 147 2.76 29.75 4.86
N TYR A 148 2.84 28.58 4.24
CA TYR A 148 4.09 27.94 3.81
C TYR A 148 4.23 28.07 2.30
N VAL A 149 5.45 28.33 1.84
CA VAL A 149 5.85 28.31 0.43
C VAL A 149 6.72 27.08 0.22
N ILE A 150 6.23 26.14 -0.59
CA ILE A 150 6.86 24.85 -0.85
C ILE A 150 7.55 24.89 -2.21
N ASN A 151 8.80 24.43 -2.27
CA ASN A 151 9.57 24.30 -3.50
C ASN A 151 10.27 22.93 -3.56
N GLY A 152 10.14 22.24 -4.69
CA GLY A 152 10.77 20.94 -4.91
C GLY A 152 9.98 20.04 -5.85
N SER A 153 10.39 18.79 -5.89
CA SER A 153 9.74 17.77 -6.73
C SER A 153 9.69 16.42 -6.03
N LYS A 154 8.63 15.67 -6.32
CA LYS A 154 8.41 14.32 -5.82
C LYS A 154 8.18 13.37 -6.99
N ILE A 155 8.59 12.12 -6.82
CA ILE A 155 8.47 11.09 -7.87
C ILE A 155 7.96 9.78 -7.28
N PHE A 156 7.40 8.93 -8.13
CA PHE A 156 6.78 7.64 -7.77
C PHE A 156 5.61 7.77 -6.80
N ILE A 157 4.86 8.88 -6.89
CA ILE A 157 3.76 9.15 -5.98
C ILE A 157 2.50 8.43 -6.46
N SER A 158 2.08 7.43 -5.70
CA SER A 158 0.82 6.71 -5.91
C SER A 158 -0.36 7.63 -5.65
N ASN A 159 -1.41 7.50 -6.46
CA ASN A 159 -2.56 8.41 -6.50
C ASN A 159 -2.18 9.86 -6.88
N GLY A 160 -1.00 10.13 -7.41
CA GLY A 160 -0.51 11.49 -7.66
C GLY A 160 -1.37 12.28 -8.64
N GLN A 161 -2.01 11.62 -9.62
CA GLN A 161 -2.93 12.26 -10.57
C GLN A 161 -4.34 12.41 -9.97
N ILE A 162 -4.83 11.39 -9.30
CA ILE A 162 -6.21 11.33 -8.87
C ILE A 162 -6.45 12.01 -7.51
N ALA A 163 -5.42 12.13 -6.65
CA ALA A 163 -5.55 12.64 -5.30
C ALA A 163 -6.09 14.06 -5.21
N ASP A 164 -6.88 14.31 -4.19
CA ASP A 164 -7.40 15.63 -3.81
C ASP A 164 -6.58 16.24 -2.67
N VAL A 165 -5.98 15.40 -1.82
CA VAL A 165 -5.20 15.80 -0.65
C VAL A 165 -3.90 15.02 -0.64
N VAL A 166 -2.78 15.72 -0.59
CA VAL A 166 -1.43 15.14 -0.59
C VAL A 166 -0.69 15.55 0.68
N ILE A 167 -0.26 14.59 1.50
CA ILE A 167 0.68 14.85 2.58
C ILE A 167 2.08 14.91 1.96
N VAL A 168 2.74 16.05 2.04
CA VAL A 168 4.06 16.26 1.44
C VAL A 168 5.12 16.29 2.53
N VAL A 169 6.13 15.43 2.38
CA VAL A 169 7.33 15.43 3.24
C VAL A 169 8.27 16.53 2.77
N VAL A 170 8.56 17.49 3.65
CA VAL A 170 9.35 18.68 3.32
C VAL A 170 10.41 18.96 4.39
N LYS A 171 11.43 19.73 4.05
CA LYS A 171 12.33 20.37 5.03
C LYS A 171 11.85 21.78 5.35
N THR A 172 11.47 22.00 6.60
CA THR A 172 11.20 23.34 7.15
C THR A 172 12.46 23.93 7.77
N ASP A 173 13.41 23.10 8.23
CA ASP A 173 14.73 23.53 8.66
C ASP A 173 15.84 22.72 7.94
N PRO A 174 16.37 23.25 6.81
CA PRO A 174 17.46 22.57 6.09
C PRO A 174 18.80 22.50 6.85
N LYS A 175 18.94 23.28 7.94
CA LYS A 175 20.17 23.33 8.76
C LYS A 175 20.08 22.47 10.01
N ALA A 176 18.95 21.81 10.26
CA ALA A 176 18.76 20.98 11.43
C ALA A 176 19.83 19.89 11.59
N THR A 177 20.31 19.73 12.81
CA THR A 177 21.25 18.66 13.16
C THR A 177 20.67 17.87 14.34
N PRO A 178 20.43 16.56 14.20
CA PRO A 178 20.54 15.75 12.97
C PRO A 178 19.47 16.11 11.92
N ALA A 179 19.77 15.85 10.64
CA ALA A 179 18.99 16.29 9.48
C ALA A 179 17.48 15.92 9.52
N HIS A 180 17.13 14.80 10.15
CA HIS A 180 15.76 14.34 10.29
C HIS A 180 14.87 15.24 11.17
N ARG A 181 15.46 16.07 12.06
CA ARG A 181 14.74 17.05 12.89
C ARG A 181 14.24 18.26 12.10
N GLY A 182 14.72 18.45 10.87
CA GLY A 182 14.24 19.51 9.99
C GLY A 182 13.08 19.08 9.10
N VAL A 183 12.62 17.82 9.21
CA VAL A 183 11.56 17.26 8.36
C VAL A 183 10.19 17.53 8.97
N SER A 184 9.26 18.01 8.15
CA SER A 184 7.86 18.27 8.50
C SER A 184 6.92 17.65 7.49
N LEU A 185 5.65 17.51 7.85
CA LEU A 185 4.57 17.07 6.97
C LEU A 185 3.61 18.24 6.73
N ILE A 186 3.34 18.55 5.47
CA ILE A 186 2.41 19.63 5.10
C ILE A 186 1.37 19.07 4.16
N VAL A 187 0.10 19.38 4.41
CA VAL A 187 -1.01 18.99 3.57
C VAL A 187 -1.17 19.98 2.42
N VAL A 188 -1.17 19.47 1.20
CA VAL A 188 -1.40 20.24 -0.03
C VAL A 188 -2.67 19.74 -0.68
N GLU A 189 -3.64 20.62 -0.87
CA GLU A 189 -4.87 20.30 -1.59
C GLU A 189 -4.68 20.40 -3.11
N ARG A 190 -5.58 19.75 -3.86
CA ARG A 190 -5.52 19.58 -5.31
C ARG A 190 -5.25 20.85 -6.09
N ASP A 191 -5.89 21.94 -5.68
CA ASP A 191 -5.90 23.20 -6.42
C ASP A 191 -5.01 24.28 -5.77
N ALA A 192 -4.06 23.86 -4.91
CA ALA A 192 -3.13 24.78 -4.27
C ALA A 192 -2.30 25.51 -5.33
N PRO A 193 -2.20 26.86 -5.27
CA PRO A 193 -1.38 27.63 -6.21
C PRO A 193 0.07 27.15 -6.19
N GLY A 194 0.65 26.90 -7.38
CA GLY A 194 2.03 26.39 -7.52
C GLY A 194 2.18 24.89 -7.32
N PHE A 195 1.10 24.14 -7.10
CA PHE A 195 1.12 22.68 -7.13
C PHE A 195 0.84 22.16 -8.54
N VAL A 196 1.81 21.49 -9.14
CA VAL A 196 1.73 20.98 -10.52
C VAL A 196 1.87 19.47 -10.52
N ARG A 197 0.92 18.78 -11.11
CA ARG A 197 1.03 17.35 -11.42
C ARG A 197 1.85 17.18 -12.68
N GLY A 198 2.93 16.42 -12.57
CA GLY A 198 3.74 16.03 -13.70
C GLY A 198 3.10 14.87 -14.48
N ARG A 199 3.93 14.16 -15.19
CA ARG A 199 3.46 13.01 -15.98
C ARG A 199 3.10 11.83 -15.08
N LYS A 200 2.11 11.07 -15.52
CA LYS A 200 1.86 9.71 -15.05
C LYS A 200 2.95 8.79 -15.61
N LEU A 201 3.61 8.03 -14.74
CA LEU A 201 4.72 7.17 -15.10
C LEU A 201 4.22 5.84 -15.68
N ASP A 202 4.89 5.35 -16.71
CA ASP A 202 4.65 4.02 -17.26
C ASP A 202 5.39 2.98 -16.40
N LYS A 203 4.68 1.92 -16.02
CA LYS A 203 5.15 0.93 -15.03
C LYS A 203 5.15 -0.47 -15.60
N LEU A 204 6.03 -1.31 -15.09
CA LEU A 204 6.06 -2.74 -15.38
C LEU A 204 4.75 -3.43 -14.97
N GLY A 205 4.29 -3.19 -13.74
CA GLY A 205 3.08 -3.76 -13.14
C GLY A 205 2.22 -2.70 -12.46
N LEU A 206 1.17 -3.15 -11.72
CA LEU A 206 0.16 -2.29 -11.09
C LEU A 206 -0.40 -1.23 -12.05
N ARG A 207 -0.69 -1.64 -13.27
CA ARG A 207 -0.97 -0.72 -14.38
C ARG A 207 -2.21 0.12 -14.15
N GLY A 208 -3.21 -0.42 -13.48
CA GLY A 208 -4.46 0.28 -13.17
C GLY A 208 -4.37 1.31 -12.05
N GLN A 209 -3.20 1.43 -11.39
CA GLN A 209 -2.94 2.42 -10.35
C GLN A 209 -2.05 3.52 -10.91
N ASP A 210 -2.35 4.81 -10.71
CA ASP A 210 -1.50 5.90 -11.14
C ASP A 210 -0.31 6.10 -10.20
N THR A 211 0.82 6.40 -10.81
CA THR A 211 2.06 6.76 -10.12
C THR A 211 2.68 7.91 -10.88
N SER A 212 3.00 9.02 -10.19
CA SER A 212 3.25 10.29 -10.87
C SER A 212 4.42 11.06 -10.30
N GLU A 213 4.89 12.01 -11.09
CA GLU A 213 5.73 13.13 -10.67
C GLU A 213 4.83 14.25 -10.15
N LEU A 214 5.28 14.93 -9.08
CA LEU A 214 4.63 16.11 -8.52
C LEU A 214 5.67 17.22 -8.38
N PHE A 215 5.29 18.44 -8.75
CA PHE A 215 6.15 19.62 -8.66
C PHE A 215 5.50 20.67 -7.79
N PHE A 216 6.32 21.37 -7.02
CA PHE A 216 5.94 22.48 -6.15
C PHE A 216 6.80 23.69 -6.55
N GLU A 217 6.17 24.68 -7.15
CA GLU A 217 6.80 25.90 -7.68
C GLU A 217 6.20 27.10 -6.97
N ASP A 218 6.88 27.57 -5.91
CA ASP A 218 6.34 28.54 -4.97
C ASP A 218 4.94 28.16 -4.49
N CYS A 219 4.71 26.85 -4.28
CA CYS A 219 3.42 26.33 -3.91
C CYS A 219 3.01 26.86 -2.52
N ARG A 220 1.96 27.66 -2.51
CA ARG A 220 1.52 28.38 -1.32
C ARG A 220 0.33 27.68 -0.68
N VAL A 221 0.49 27.31 0.58
CA VAL A 221 -0.58 26.70 1.40
C VAL A 221 -0.72 27.43 2.74
N PRO A 222 -1.90 27.44 3.36
CA PRO A 222 -2.09 28.01 4.69
C PRO A 222 -1.14 27.40 5.72
N ALA A 223 -0.67 28.17 6.69
CA ALA A 223 0.17 27.66 7.78
C ALA A 223 -0.55 26.58 8.62
N GLY A 224 -1.88 26.64 8.67
CA GLY A 224 -2.72 25.64 9.29
C GLY A 224 -2.71 24.27 8.60
N ASN A 225 -2.09 24.12 7.43
CA ASN A 225 -1.90 22.84 6.75
C ASN A 225 -0.68 22.03 7.25
N LEU A 226 0.12 22.60 8.18
CA LEU A 226 1.16 21.84 8.87
C LEU A 226 0.51 20.72 9.68
N LEU A 227 0.88 19.48 9.40
CA LEU A 227 0.38 18.31 10.12
C LEU A 227 1.23 18.06 11.36
N GLY A 228 0.61 18.07 12.53
CA GLY A 228 1.30 17.93 13.81
C GLY A 228 2.23 19.09 14.12
N ARG A 229 3.44 18.81 14.63
CA ARG A 229 4.43 19.80 15.02
C ARG A 229 5.52 19.93 13.96
N GLU A 230 5.94 21.17 13.68
CA GLU A 230 7.09 21.43 12.82
C GLU A 230 8.35 20.72 13.31
N GLY A 231 9.12 20.14 12.39
CA GLY A 231 10.32 19.34 12.68
C GLY A 231 10.05 17.93 13.21
N SER A 232 8.78 17.52 13.37
CA SER A 232 8.42 16.19 13.86
C SER A 232 8.05 15.19 12.75
N GLY A 233 8.09 15.60 11.49
CA GLY A 233 7.63 14.79 10.37
C GLY A 233 8.30 13.43 10.28
N PHE A 234 9.62 13.36 10.42
CA PHE A 234 10.35 12.10 10.38
C PHE A 234 9.91 11.14 11.50
N LYS A 235 9.71 11.65 12.72
CA LYS A 235 9.21 10.84 13.84
C LYS A 235 7.82 10.27 13.53
N MET A 236 6.91 11.12 13.03
CA MET A 236 5.56 10.70 12.65
C MET A 236 5.56 9.60 11.57
N LEU A 237 6.47 9.70 10.58
CA LEU A 237 6.66 8.66 9.58
C LEU A 237 7.10 7.34 10.24
N MET A 238 8.08 7.37 11.13
CA MET A 238 8.59 6.16 11.79
C MET A 238 7.53 5.47 12.66
N GLU A 239 6.67 6.22 13.34
CA GLU A 239 5.59 5.69 14.20
C GLU A 239 4.50 4.94 13.41
N LYS A 240 4.27 5.29 12.14
CA LYS A 240 3.24 4.65 11.31
C LYS A 240 3.72 3.43 10.51
N LEU A 241 5.02 3.21 10.44
CA LEU A 241 5.61 2.13 9.62
C LEU A 241 5.14 0.72 9.99
N GLN A 242 4.73 0.47 11.24
CA GLN A 242 4.24 -0.85 11.64
C GLN A 242 3.01 -1.25 10.82
N GLN A 243 1.98 -0.41 10.80
CA GLN A 243 0.76 -0.66 10.04
C GLN A 243 1.01 -0.67 8.53
N GLU A 244 1.80 0.27 8.01
CA GLU A 244 2.14 0.35 6.60
C GLU A 244 2.78 -0.93 6.05
N ARG A 245 3.71 -1.52 6.80
CA ARG A 245 4.37 -2.79 6.44
C ARG A 245 3.43 -3.98 6.54
N LEU A 246 2.55 -3.99 7.56
CA LEU A 246 1.56 -5.03 7.73
C LEU A 246 0.56 -5.05 6.56
N VAL A 247 0.07 -3.89 6.12
CA VAL A 247 -0.76 -3.73 4.91
C VAL A 247 -0.09 -4.38 3.69
N CYS A 248 1.21 -4.11 3.49
CA CYS A 248 1.96 -4.72 2.40
C CYS A 248 2.08 -6.24 2.53
N ALA A 249 2.32 -6.75 3.75
CA ALA A 249 2.45 -8.17 4.00
C ALA A 249 1.14 -8.93 3.77
N ILE A 250 0.00 -8.37 4.19
CA ILE A 250 -1.34 -8.92 3.95
C ILE A 250 -1.62 -9.02 2.44
N GLY A 251 -1.40 -7.93 1.71
CA GLY A 251 -1.61 -7.92 0.25
C GLY A 251 -0.71 -8.91 -0.48
N ALA A 252 0.57 -8.99 -0.09
CA ALA A 252 1.54 -9.87 -0.73
C ALA A 252 1.23 -11.36 -0.52
N ILE A 253 0.91 -11.77 0.71
CA ILE A 253 0.61 -13.19 0.98
C ILE A 253 -0.70 -13.63 0.32
N THR A 254 -1.70 -12.75 0.29
CA THR A 254 -2.97 -13.01 -0.40
C THR A 254 -2.78 -13.14 -1.91
N SER A 255 -1.99 -12.25 -2.52
CA SER A 255 -1.66 -12.33 -3.95
C SER A 255 -0.88 -13.61 -4.29
N ALA A 256 0.06 -14.02 -3.43
CA ALA A 256 0.80 -15.27 -3.61
C ALA A 256 -0.14 -16.49 -3.58
N ARG A 257 -1.06 -16.55 -2.62
CA ARG A 257 -2.07 -17.60 -2.52
C ARG A 257 -2.95 -17.63 -3.76
N ARG A 258 -3.45 -16.50 -4.21
CA ARG A 258 -4.31 -16.40 -5.39
C ARG A 258 -3.61 -16.90 -6.66
N CYS A 259 -2.39 -16.42 -6.90
CA CYS A 259 -1.59 -16.85 -8.04
C CYS A 259 -1.35 -18.39 -8.04
N LEU A 260 -1.06 -18.96 -6.87
CA LEU A 260 -0.84 -20.39 -6.70
C LEU A 260 -2.11 -21.21 -6.94
N GLU A 261 -3.26 -20.80 -6.38
CA GLU A 261 -4.54 -21.52 -6.56
C GLU A 261 -4.98 -21.53 -8.02
N ASP A 262 -4.88 -20.40 -8.72
CA ASP A 262 -5.16 -20.35 -10.16
C ASP A 262 -4.22 -21.27 -10.96
N THR A 263 -2.95 -21.33 -10.56
CA THR A 263 -1.96 -22.22 -11.20
C THR A 263 -2.25 -23.69 -10.92
N ILE A 264 -2.69 -24.05 -9.73
CA ILE A 264 -3.13 -25.42 -9.40
C ILE A 264 -4.33 -25.80 -10.29
N ALA A 265 -5.31 -24.90 -10.43
CA ALA A 265 -6.47 -25.13 -11.31
C ALA A 265 -6.04 -25.31 -12.78
N TYR A 266 -5.16 -24.45 -13.27
CA TYR A 266 -4.60 -24.55 -14.62
C TYR A 266 -3.85 -25.86 -14.85
N THR A 267 -2.96 -26.28 -13.94
CA THR A 267 -2.14 -27.49 -14.09
C THR A 267 -2.97 -28.79 -14.08
N ARG A 268 -4.14 -28.78 -13.44
CA ARG A 268 -5.11 -29.87 -13.45
C ARG A 268 -5.80 -30.06 -14.82
N GLN A 269 -5.97 -28.97 -15.56
CA GLN A 269 -6.65 -28.92 -16.86
C GLN A 269 -5.68 -29.07 -18.03
N ARG A 270 -4.52 -28.44 -17.97
CA ARG A 270 -3.51 -28.47 -19.04
C ARG A 270 -2.87 -29.81 -19.16
N LYS A 271 -2.94 -30.41 -20.36
CA LYS A 271 -2.34 -31.70 -20.65
C LYS A 271 -1.06 -31.58 -21.47
N ALA A 272 -0.10 -32.45 -21.18
CA ALA A 272 1.10 -32.70 -21.94
C ALA A 272 1.47 -34.18 -21.83
N PHE A 273 2.02 -34.78 -22.89
CA PHE A 273 2.37 -36.23 -22.91
C PHE A 273 1.24 -37.14 -22.46
N GLY A 274 0.00 -36.82 -22.87
CA GLY A 274 -1.19 -37.64 -22.61
C GLY A 274 -1.84 -37.51 -21.23
N LYS A 275 -1.31 -36.69 -20.31
CA LYS A 275 -1.86 -36.50 -18.96
C LYS A 275 -1.83 -35.06 -18.50
N PRO A 276 -2.63 -34.65 -17.47
CA PRO A 276 -2.51 -33.33 -16.86
C PRO A 276 -1.09 -33.05 -16.36
N ILE A 277 -0.61 -31.81 -16.52
CA ILE A 277 0.75 -31.44 -16.06
C ILE A 277 0.89 -31.54 -14.53
N ALA A 278 -0.20 -31.41 -13.76
CA ALA A 278 -0.25 -31.72 -12.33
C ALA A 278 0.10 -33.19 -12.00
N GLY A 279 0.05 -34.10 -12.95
CA GLY A 279 0.42 -35.52 -12.79
C GLY A 279 1.93 -35.79 -12.89
N PHE A 280 2.76 -34.79 -13.16
CA PHE A 280 4.22 -34.92 -13.15
C PHE A 280 4.79 -34.60 -11.76
N GLN A 281 5.67 -35.46 -11.26
CA GLN A 281 6.20 -35.39 -9.91
C GLN A 281 6.91 -34.05 -9.64
N ASN A 282 7.68 -33.53 -10.61
CA ASN A 282 8.32 -32.20 -10.47
C ASN A 282 7.31 -31.05 -10.30
N THR A 283 6.15 -31.11 -10.99
CA THR A 283 5.06 -30.14 -10.82
C THR A 283 4.44 -30.26 -9.43
N GLN A 284 4.19 -31.52 -8.98
CA GLN A 284 3.64 -31.74 -7.63
C GLN A 284 4.54 -31.22 -6.54
N PHE A 285 5.86 -31.43 -6.63
CA PHE A 285 6.81 -30.93 -5.62
C PHE A 285 6.83 -29.42 -5.57
N LYS A 286 6.90 -28.73 -6.71
CA LYS A 286 6.86 -27.26 -6.76
C LYS A 286 5.58 -26.68 -6.17
N LEU A 287 4.42 -27.27 -6.49
CA LEU A 287 3.14 -26.81 -5.94
C LEU A 287 3.05 -27.07 -4.42
N ALA A 288 3.55 -28.22 -3.94
CA ALA A 288 3.57 -28.55 -2.52
C ALA A 288 4.50 -27.60 -1.72
N GLU A 289 5.70 -27.30 -2.24
CA GLU A 289 6.65 -26.38 -1.64
C GLU A 289 6.04 -24.98 -1.53
N MET A 290 5.51 -24.42 -2.65
CA MET A 290 4.87 -23.10 -2.66
C MET A 290 3.66 -23.04 -1.70
N MET A 291 2.81 -24.06 -1.66
CA MET A 291 1.66 -24.11 -0.75
C MET A 291 2.12 -24.11 0.71
N THR A 292 3.16 -24.88 1.04
CA THR A 292 3.72 -24.90 2.39
C THR A 292 4.22 -23.53 2.81
N GLU A 293 4.99 -22.87 1.96
CA GLU A 293 5.50 -21.51 2.24
C GLU A 293 4.36 -20.49 2.38
N VAL A 294 3.33 -20.56 1.52
CA VAL A 294 2.15 -19.67 1.62
C VAL A 294 1.39 -19.90 2.94
N GLU A 295 1.20 -21.14 3.39
CA GLU A 295 0.55 -21.43 4.66
C GLU A 295 1.35 -20.92 5.86
N ILE A 296 2.69 -21.07 5.85
CA ILE A 296 3.58 -20.53 6.88
C ILE A 296 3.46 -18.99 6.93
N GLY A 297 3.55 -18.34 5.76
CA GLY A 297 3.44 -16.89 5.67
C GLY A 297 2.09 -16.34 6.11
N GLN A 298 1.00 -17.01 5.72
CA GLN A 298 -0.34 -16.62 6.15
C GLN A 298 -0.49 -16.69 7.68
N THR A 299 -0.01 -17.78 8.29
CA THR A 299 -0.06 -17.94 9.75
C THR A 299 0.71 -16.84 10.46
N PHE A 300 1.88 -16.47 9.94
CA PHE A 300 2.68 -15.39 10.51
C PHE A 300 1.99 -14.03 10.37
N VAL A 301 1.42 -13.71 9.20
CA VAL A 301 0.69 -12.46 8.96
C VAL A 301 -0.55 -12.38 9.84
N ASP A 302 -1.32 -13.46 10.00
CA ASP A 302 -2.50 -13.50 10.87
C ASP A 302 -2.12 -13.23 12.34
N HIS A 303 -1.04 -13.84 12.81
CA HIS A 303 -0.51 -13.59 14.17
C HIS A 303 -0.16 -12.10 14.37
N LEU A 304 0.51 -11.49 13.38
CA LEU A 304 0.90 -10.08 13.47
C LEU A 304 -0.30 -9.13 13.35
N THR A 305 -1.30 -9.47 12.55
CA THR A 305 -2.56 -8.72 12.47
C THR A 305 -3.26 -8.71 13.83
N ALA A 306 -3.37 -9.88 14.49
CA ALA A 306 -3.93 -9.97 15.83
C ALA A 306 -3.10 -9.18 16.87
N ALA A 307 -1.77 -9.22 16.79
CA ALA A 307 -0.88 -8.46 17.67
C ALA A 307 -1.06 -6.95 17.46
N HIS A 308 -1.15 -6.50 16.21
CA HIS A 308 -1.38 -5.10 15.87
C HIS A 308 -2.73 -4.58 16.43
N VAL A 309 -3.80 -5.36 16.30
CA VAL A 309 -5.13 -5.02 16.86
C VAL A 309 -5.09 -4.89 18.38
N ARG A 310 -4.29 -5.71 19.08
CA ARG A 310 -4.09 -5.57 20.53
C ARG A 310 -3.24 -4.36 20.94
N GLY A 311 -2.62 -3.66 19.96
CA GLY A 311 -1.71 -2.55 20.23
C GLY A 311 -0.30 -2.96 20.60
N ASP A 312 0.10 -4.21 20.31
CA ASP A 312 1.46 -4.70 20.58
C ASP A 312 2.49 -3.98 19.67
N GLU A 313 3.68 -3.67 20.20
CA GLU A 313 4.81 -3.18 19.41
C GLU A 313 5.50 -4.35 18.69
N VAL A 314 5.25 -4.50 17.39
CA VAL A 314 5.77 -5.61 16.57
C VAL A 314 6.51 -5.10 15.31
N VAL A 315 7.20 -3.97 15.42
CA VAL A 315 7.90 -3.30 14.29
C VAL A 315 8.93 -4.20 13.62
N SER A 316 9.68 -4.99 14.40
CA SER A 316 10.66 -5.94 13.87
C SER A 316 9.98 -7.06 13.10
N GLU A 317 8.95 -7.65 13.70
CA GLU A 317 8.22 -8.80 13.18
C GLU A 317 7.43 -8.43 11.90
N VAL A 318 6.81 -7.25 11.86
CA VAL A 318 6.15 -6.78 10.61
C VAL A 318 7.17 -6.46 9.51
N SER A 319 8.40 -6.05 9.89
CA SER A 319 9.49 -5.91 8.92
C SER A 319 9.93 -7.26 8.35
N MET A 320 9.98 -8.31 9.19
CA MET A 320 10.21 -9.69 8.75
C MET A 320 9.09 -10.16 7.83
N ALA A 321 7.83 -9.93 8.20
CA ALA A 321 6.68 -10.33 7.41
C ALA A 321 6.67 -9.62 6.04
N LYS A 322 6.86 -8.29 6.00
CA LYS A 322 6.92 -7.53 4.75
C LYS A 322 8.03 -8.04 3.83
N TRP A 323 9.24 -8.17 4.34
CA TRP A 323 10.35 -8.69 3.57
C TRP A 323 10.05 -10.10 3.04
N TRP A 324 9.67 -11.02 3.93
CA TRP A 324 9.55 -12.43 3.58
C TRP A 324 8.37 -12.70 2.63
N THR A 325 7.19 -12.10 2.88
CA THR A 325 5.99 -12.32 2.05
C THR A 325 6.14 -11.73 0.64
N THR A 326 6.80 -10.57 0.51
CA THR A 326 7.02 -9.95 -0.81
C THR A 326 8.05 -10.72 -1.65
N GLU A 327 9.10 -11.28 -1.03
CA GLU A 327 10.02 -12.20 -1.71
C GLU A 327 9.33 -13.51 -2.08
N LEU A 328 8.48 -14.04 -1.19
CA LEU A 328 7.69 -15.23 -1.47
C LEU A 328 6.77 -15.00 -2.67
N LEU A 329 6.04 -13.88 -2.71
CA LEU A 329 5.18 -13.54 -3.84
C LEU A 329 5.95 -13.54 -5.17
N LYS A 330 7.14 -12.93 -5.21
CA LYS A 330 7.98 -12.94 -6.42
C LYS A 330 8.39 -14.36 -6.84
N ARG A 331 8.79 -15.20 -5.89
CA ARG A 331 9.15 -16.60 -6.18
C ARG A 331 7.95 -17.38 -6.66
N VAL A 332 6.81 -17.27 -5.99
CA VAL A 332 5.55 -17.95 -6.37
C VAL A 332 5.11 -17.53 -7.76
N ALA A 333 5.02 -16.22 -8.02
CA ALA A 333 4.60 -15.69 -9.33
C ALA A 333 5.53 -16.17 -10.46
N SER A 334 6.85 -16.20 -10.24
CA SER A 334 7.82 -16.72 -11.21
C SER A 334 7.66 -18.21 -11.47
N GLN A 335 7.48 -19.01 -10.43
CA GLN A 335 7.27 -20.47 -10.58
C GLN A 335 5.92 -20.78 -11.24
N CYS A 336 4.88 -20.03 -10.88
CA CYS A 336 3.55 -20.16 -11.47
C CYS A 336 3.58 -19.79 -12.97
N LEU A 337 4.23 -18.68 -13.33
CA LEU A 337 4.42 -18.30 -14.73
C LEU A 337 5.12 -19.39 -15.52
N GLN A 338 6.18 -19.99 -14.97
CA GLN A 338 6.90 -21.10 -15.61
C GLN A 338 5.99 -22.33 -15.83
N LEU A 339 5.11 -22.64 -14.87
CA LEU A 339 4.17 -23.76 -14.98
C LEU A 339 3.08 -23.52 -16.05
N HIS A 340 2.79 -22.28 -16.40
CA HIS A 340 1.90 -21.95 -17.52
C HIS A 340 2.57 -22.06 -18.89
N GLY A 341 3.91 -22.17 -18.94
CA GLY A 341 4.67 -22.21 -20.21
C GLY A 341 4.44 -20.98 -21.06
N GLY A 342 4.26 -21.11 -22.38
CA GLY A 342 4.02 -19.97 -23.29
C GLY A 342 2.81 -19.12 -22.92
N TYR A 343 1.77 -19.70 -22.35
CA TYR A 343 0.61 -18.96 -21.85
C TYR A 343 0.94 -18.05 -20.66
N GLY A 344 1.93 -18.41 -19.84
CA GLY A 344 2.39 -17.57 -18.75
C GLY A 344 3.05 -16.27 -19.20
N PHE A 345 3.49 -16.19 -20.45
CA PHE A 345 4.11 -14.99 -21.03
C PHE A 345 3.09 -14.05 -21.71
N MET A 346 1.84 -14.47 -21.81
CA MET A 346 0.76 -13.71 -22.45
C MET A 346 -0.04 -12.92 -21.40
N MET A 347 -0.20 -11.61 -21.62
CA MET A 347 -0.92 -10.72 -20.70
C MET A 347 -2.41 -11.02 -20.57
N GLU A 348 -2.97 -11.85 -21.41
CA GLU A 348 -4.34 -12.39 -21.31
C GLU A 348 -4.49 -13.38 -20.14
N PHE A 349 -3.38 -13.92 -19.64
CA PHE A 349 -3.37 -14.83 -18.49
C PHE A 349 -3.01 -14.05 -17.22
N PRO A 350 -3.81 -14.18 -16.15
CA PRO A 350 -3.60 -13.42 -14.91
C PRO A 350 -2.20 -13.58 -14.30
N VAL A 351 -1.58 -14.74 -14.46
CA VAL A 351 -0.24 -15.03 -13.94
C VAL A 351 0.84 -14.10 -14.50
N ALA A 352 0.70 -13.63 -15.73
CA ALA A 352 1.62 -12.64 -16.32
C ALA A 352 1.52 -11.29 -15.60
N THR A 353 0.29 -10.87 -15.27
CA THR A 353 0.03 -9.68 -14.45
C THR A 353 0.57 -9.87 -13.04
N ASP A 354 0.30 -11.02 -12.40
CA ASP A 354 0.81 -11.33 -11.04
C ASP A 354 2.34 -11.25 -10.99
N TYR A 355 3.03 -11.76 -12.02
CA TYR A 355 4.50 -11.68 -12.11
C TYR A 355 5.01 -10.23 -12.22
N ALA A 356 4.36 -9.42 -13.04
CA ALA A 356 4.73 -8.01 -13.21
C ALA A 356 4.45 -7.19 -11.95
N ASP A 357 3.30 -7.41 -11.31
CA ASP A 357 2.86 -6.70 -10.10
C ASP A 357 3.71 -7.08 -8.87
N ALA A 358 4.20 -8.32 -8.80
CA ALA A 358 5.06 -8.79 -7.72
C ALA A 358 6.40 -8.03 -7.65
N ALA A 359 6.88 -7.49 -8.77
CA ALA A 359 8.21 -6.87 -8.84
C ALA A 359 8.36 -5.66 -7.91
N VAL A 360 7.34 -4.81 -7.80
CA VAL A 360 7.40 -3.58 -6.99
C VAL A 360 7.24 -3.85 -5.48
N GLN A 361 6.69 -5.00 -5.11
CA GLN A 361 6.38 -5.33 -3.71
C GLN A 361 7.64 -5.35 -2.82
N THR A 362 8.80 -5.68 -3.37
CA THR A 362 10.07 -5.67 -2.65
C THR A 362 10.72 -4.29 -2.56
N ILE A 363 10.16 -3.28 -3.24
CA ILE A 363 10.72 -1.94 -3.40
C ILE A 363 9.99 -0.91 -2.55
N TYR A 364 8.65 -0.82 -2.68
CA TYR A 364 7.86 0.21 -2.01
C TYR A 364 7.66 -0.06 -0.50
N ALA A 365 7.13 0.92 0.23
CA ALA A 365 6.95 0.90 1.70
C ALA A 365 8.24 0.54 2.47
N GLY A 366 9.38 1.00 1.95
CA GLY A 366 10.71 0.62 2.37
C GLY A 366 11.18 -0.68 1.70
N THR A 367 12.37 -0.61 1.06
CA THR A 367 12.91 -1.78 0.35
C THR A 367 13.16 -2.95 1.29
N ASN A 368 13.25 -4.16 0.76
CA ASN A 368 13.52 -5.35 1.57
C ASN A 368 14.90 -5.28 2.25
N GLU A 369 15.85 -4.54 1.66
CA GLU A 369 17.15 -4.21 2.30
C GLU A 369 16.95 -3.36 3.55
N ILE A 370 16.10 -2.34 3.49
CA ILE A 370 15.77 -1.51 4.68
C ILE A 370 15.06 -2.36 5.75
N MET A 371 14.18 -3.29 5.37
CA MET A 371 13.58 -4.23 6.33
C MET A 371 14.67 -5.03 7.07
N LYS A 372 15.65 -5.56 6.34
CA LYS A 372 16.78 -6.31 6.92
C LYS A 372 17.65 -5.43 7.83
N VAL A 373 17.88 -4.16 7.48
CA VAL A 373 18.59 -3.20 8.36
C VAL A 373 17.84 -3.03 9.68
N ILE A 374 16.52 -2.86 9.65
CA ILE A 374 15.70 -2.68 10.86
C ILE A 374 15.74 -3.93 11.74
N ILE A 375 15.62 -5.11 11.14
CA ILE A 375 15.73 -6.40 11.84
C ILE A 375 17.12 -6.52 12.49
N ALA A 376 18.19 -6.25 11.74
CA ALA A 376 19.55 -6.33 12.24
C ALA A 376 19.80 -5.37 13.42
N ARG A 377 19.26 -4.15 13.34
CA ARG A 377 19.31 -3.17 14.45
C ARG A 377 18.65 -3.68 15.71
N ARG A 378 17.47 -4.26 15.59
CA ARG A 378 16.75 -4.88 16.73
C ARG A 378 17.48 -6.08 17.31
N MET A 379 18.32 -6.77 16.53
CA MET A 379 19.22 -7.83 16.99
C MET A 379 20.51 -7.30 17.64
N GLY A 380 20.74 -5.98 17.67
CA GLY A 380 21.95 -5.37 18.21
C GLY A 380 23.18 -5.50 17.32
N LEU A 381 22.98 -5.71 16.02
CA LEU A 381 24.06 -5.90 15.04
C LEU A 381 24.53 -4.59 14.38
N GLU A 382 24.25 -3.43 14.95
CA GLU A 382 24.80 -2.15 14.48
C GLU A 382 26.29 -2.05 14.82
N ALA A 383 27.07 -1.57 13.84
CA ALA A 383 28.42 -1.09 14.15
C ALA A 383 28.28 0.09 15.14
N ARG A 384 28.88 -0.01 16.32
CA ARG A 384 29.03 1.15 17.21
C ARG A 384 30.04 2.09 16.53
N GLU A 385 29.55 3.25 16.06
CA GLU A 385 30.43 4.34 15.64
C GLU A 385 31.23 4.90 16.80
#